data_38675aa6961c47aec07fa222ed58e89c
#
_entry.id   38675aa6961c47aec07fa222ed58e89c
#
_cell.length_a   1.000
_cell.length_b   1.000
_cell.length_c   1.000
_cell.angle_alpha   90.00
_cell.angle_beta   90.00
_cell.angle_gamma   90.00
#
_symmetry.space_group_name_H-M   'P 1'
#
loop_
_entity.id
_entity.type
_entity.pdbx_description
1 polymer ?
#
loop_
_entity_poly.entity_id
_entity_poly.type
_entity_poly.pdbx_seq_one_letter_code
_entity_poly.pdbx_strand_id
1 'polypeptide(L)'
;IYRSTGETSCARQLMDAYQKHGTSILGLRLTPEEVIGNFGTVTGVWVKDESVLNITEFAEKPTLDYARTNLHVPGLSSTDYLTVFGQYIIKPQLFDYLREHIENNVRERGEFQLTSALDRLRQEDGFLGLMIEGKRYDIGLPEYYLETLQAFRQA
;
A
#
# COMPACT_ATOMS: atom_id res chain seq x y z
N ILE A 1 13.86 0.88 1.18
CA ILE A 1 14.25 1.84 2.24
C ILE A 1 13.23 2.98 2.23
N TYR A 2 12.92 3.53 3.40
CA TYR A 2 11.92 4.59 3.56
C TYR A 2 12.55 5.79 4.26
N ARG A 3 12.23 6.98 3.76
CA ARG A 3 12.68 8.25 4.34
C ARG A 3 11.51 9.21 4.46
N SER A 4 11.25 9.70 5.68
CA SER A 4 10.27 10.76 5.87
C SER A 4 10.73 12.05 5.21
N THR A 5 9.79 12.82 4.73
CA THR A 5 10.00 14.21 4.26
C THR A 5 9.62 15.25 5.32
N GLY A 6 8.97 14.80 6.40
CA GLY A 6 8.65 15.60 7.58
C GLY A 6 9.45 15.15 8.82
N GLU A 7 9.09 15.68 9.97
CA GLU A 7 9.76 15.40 11.27
C GLU A 7 9.44 13.99 11.81
N THR A 8 8.26 13.45 11.45
CA THR A 8 7.78 12.14 11.94
C THR A 8 8.17 11.04 10.98
N SER A 9 8.81 9.96 11.47
CA SER A 9 9.19 8.83 10.62
C SER A 9 7.97 8.15 9.98
N CYS A 10 8.14 7.56 8.79
CA CYS A 10 7.04 6.88 8.08
C CYS A 10 6.36 5.80 8.95
N ALA A 11 7.14 5.04 9.71
CA ALA A 11 6.60 4.03 10.63
C ALA A 11 5.80 4.67 11.78
N ARG A 12 6.25 5.79 12.31
CA ARG A 12 5.55 6.50 13.38
C ARG A 12 4.23 7.09 12.91
N GLN A 13 4.18 7.64 11.68
CA GLN A 13 2.93 8.11 11.06
C GLN A 13 1.87 6.99 11.02
N LEU A 14 2.28 5.76 10.62
CA LEU A 14 1.38 4.60 10.64
C LEU A 14 0.96 4.19 12.05
N MET A 15 1.87 4.22 13.02
CA MET A 15 1.56 3.88 14.42
C MET A 15 0.53 4.85 15.01
N ASP A 16 0.69 6.14 14.76
CA ASP A 16 -0.23 7.17 15.27
C ASP A 16 -1.62 7.00 14.63
N ALA A 17 -1.67 6.75 13.32
CA ALA A 17 -2.93 6.48 12.64
C ALA A 17 -3.60 5.18 13.12
N TYR A 18 -2.82 4.11 13.34
CA TYR A 18 -3.34 2.87 13.91
C TYR A 18 -3.90 3.07 15.34
N GLN A 19 -3.19 3.82 16.17
CA GLN A 19 -3.67 4.15 17.54
C GLN A 19 -4.98 4.93 17.53
N LYS A 20 -5.14 5.82 16.53
CA LYS A 20 -6.35 6.63 16.38
C LYS A 20 -7.56 5.79 15.91
N HIS A 21 -7.35 4.89 14.96
CA HIS A 21 -8.44 4.20 14.27
C HIS A 21 -8.68 2.76 14.73
N GLY A 22 -7.68 2.07 15.30
CA GLY A 22 -7.79 0.70 15.79
C GLY A 22 -7.99 -0.37 14.70
N THR A 23 -7.79 -0.01 13.43
CA THR A 23 -7.99 -0.88 12.26
C THR A 23 -6.67 -1.08 11.53
N SER A 24 -6.47 -2.25 10.93
CA SER A 24 -5.29 -2.51 10.09
C SER A 24 -5.08 -1.40 9.07
N ILE A 25 -3.85 -0.95 8.94
CA ILE A 25 -3.51 0.22 8.13
C ILE A 25 -2.22 -0.01 7.35
N LEU A 26 -2.14 0.50 6.13
CA LEU A 26 -0.92 0.53 5.35
C LEU A 26 -0.59 1.93 4.85
N GLY A 27 0.68 2.13 4.53
CA GLY A 27 1.12 3.36 3.87
C GLY A 27 0.74 3.35 2.40
N LEU A 28 0.29 4.50 1.94
CA LEU A 28 -0.03 4.79 0.54
C LEU A 28 0.90 5.85 -0.02
N ARG A 29 1.07 5.80 -1.33
CA ARG A 29 1.69 6.85 -2.13
C ARG A 29 0.92 7.09 -3.41
N LEU A 30 1.00 8.31 -3.91
CA LEU A 30 0.54 8.65 -5.24
C LEU A 30 1.50 8.06 -6.29
N THR A 31 0.95 7.47 -7.34
CA THR A 31 1.72 6.79 -8.38
C THR A 31 1.05 7.05 -9.74
N PRO A 32 1.82 7.51 -10.74
CA PRO A 32 1.28 7.74 -12.06
C PRO A 32 0.98 6.43 -12.79
N GLU A 33 0.02 6.48 -13.73
CA GLU A 33 -0.53 5.29 -14.42
C GLU A 33 0.51 4.45 -15.16
N GLU A 34 1.61 5.06 -15.63
CA GLU A 34 2.63 4.38 -16.43
C GLU A 34 3.36 3.27 -15.67
N VAL A 35 3.34 3.33 -14.34
CA VAL A 35 4.11 2.40 -13.50
C VAL A 35 3.29 1.59 -12.52
N ILE A 36 1.96 1.77 -12.46
CA ILE A 36 1.08 1.07 -11.50
C ILE A 36 1.13 -0.46 -11.63
N GLY A 37 1.35 -0.98 -12.83
CA GLY A 37 1.49 -2.42 -13.08
C GLY A 37 2.65 -3.10 -12.34
N ASN A 38 3.50 -2.34 -11.65
CA ASN A 38 4.58 -2.85 -10.80
C ASN A 38 4.21 -2.96 -9.32
N PHE A 39 3.04 -2.45 -8.92
CA PHE A 39 2.70 -2.28 -7.49
C PHE A 39 1.30 -2.79 -7.18
N GLY A 40 1.12 -3.22 -5.93
CA GLY A 40 -0.21 -3.34 -5.36
C GLY A 40 -0.89 -1.97 -5.34
N THR A 41 -2.07 -1.89 -5.91
CA THR A 41 -2.87 -0.65 -6.06
C THR A 41 -4.16 -0.79 -5.27
N VAL A 42 -4.65 0.30 -4.74
CA VAL A 42 -5.88 0.31 -3.94
C VAL A 42 -6.84 1.40 -4.43
N THR A 43 -8.13 1.17 -4.15
CA THR A 43 -9.14 2.22 -4.22
C THR A 43 -9.96 2.25 -2.94
N GLY A 44 -10.75 3.31 -2.77
CA GLY A 44 -11.57 3.48 -1.59
C GLY A 44 -12.21 4.86 -1.48
N VAL A 45 -12.65 5.17 -0.27
CA VAL A 45 -13.30 6.45 0.06
C VAL A 45 -12.49 7.15 1.14
N TRP A 46 -12.19 8.42 0.94
CA TRP A 46 -11.49 9.23 1.93
C TRP A 46 -12.28 9.33 3.23
N VAL A 47 -11.60 9.12 4.34
CA VAL A 47 -12.13 9.47 5.65
C VAL A 47 -12.14 11.00 5.73
N LYS A 48 -13.28 11.56 6.14
CA LYS A 48 -13.49 13.00 6.14
C LYS A 48 -12.41 13.73 6.94
N ASP A 49 -11.88 14.80 6.34
CA ASP A 49 -10.87 15.69 6.91
C ASP A 49 -9.54 15.00 7.30
N GLU A 50 -9.22 13.86 6.68
CA GLU A 50 -8.01 13.10 6.97
C GLU A 50 -7.30 12.67 5.68
N SER A 51 -5.98 12.44 5.78
CA SER A 51 -5.16 11.81 4.72
C SER A 51 -5.27 10.28 4.76
N VAL A 52 -6.45 9.77 5.15
CA VAL A 52 -6.75 8.35 5.37
C VAL A 52 -7.83 7.90 4.41
N LEU A 53 -7.59 6.81 3.72
CA LEU A 53 -8.52 6.14 2.82
C LEU A 53 -9.12 4.91 3.51
N ASN A 54 -10.44 4.79 3.51
CA ASN A 54 -11.09 3.51 3.79
C ASN A 54 -11.03 2.67 2.52
N ILE A 55 -10.16 1.64 2.51
CA ILE A 55 -9.89 0.82 1.33
C ILE A 55 -11.10 -0.07 1.03
N THR A 56 -11.56 -0.04 -0.20
CA THR A 56 -12.66 -0.88 -0.69
C THR A 56 -12.21 -2.01 -1.61
N GLU A 57 -11.01 -1.91 -2.18
CA GLU A 57 -10.43 -2.95 -3.05
C GLU A 57 -8.91 -2.90 -3.04
N PHE A 58 -8.29 -4.10 -3.11
CA PHE A 58 -6.88 -4.33 -3.41
C PHE A 58 -6.73 -5.00 -4.77
N ALA A 59 -5.80 -4.53 -5.58
CA ALA A 59 -5.45 -5.14 -6.86
C ALA A 59 -3.92 -5.29 -6.97
N GLU A 60 -3.45 -6.53 -7.13
CA GLU A 60 -2.01 -6.81 -7.31
C GLU A 60 -1.60 -6.59 -8.76
N LYS A 61 -0.70 -5.62 -8.98
CA LYS A 61 -0.13 -5.30 -10.30
C LYS A 61 -1.21 -5.25 -11.39
N PRO A 62 -2.20 -4.36 -11.25
CA PRO A 62 -3.34 -4.31 -12.17
C PRO A 62 -2.89 -3.92 -13.58
N THR A 63 -3.66 -4.33 -14.57
CA THR A 63 -3.56 -3.75 -15.90
C THR A 63 -4.10 -2.32 -15.87
N LEU A 64 -3.62 -1.48 -16.79
CA LEU A 64 -4.07 -0.09 -16.87
C LEU A 64 -5.58 0.02 -17.15
N ASP A 65 -6.12 -0.83 -18.01
CA ASP A 65 -7.56 -0.85 -18.32
C ASP A 65 -8.41 -1.20 -17.08
N TYR A 66 -7.94 -2.17 -16.29
CA TYR A 66 -8.60 -2.50 -15.03
C TYR A 66 -8.56 -1.32 -14.05
N ALA A 67 -7.40 -0.71 -13.90
CA ALA A 67 -7.21 0.41 -12.98
C ALA A 67 -8.08 1.62 -13.35
N ARG A 68 -8.14 1.97 -14.64
CA ARG A 68 -8.99 3.06 -15.14
C ARG A 68 -10.48 2.83 -14.88
N THR A 69 -10.90 1.58 -14.89
CA THR A 69 -12.31 1.23 -14.68
C THR A 69 -12.67 1.11 -13.20
N ASN A 70 -11.78 0.57 -12.37
CA ASN A 70 -12.14 0.11 -11.02
C ASN A 70 -11.37 0.80 -9.88
N LEU A 71 -10.17 1.34 -10.13
CA LEU A 71 -9.28 1.75 -9.05
C LEU A 71 -9.11 3.26 -8.91
N HIS A 72 -9.96 4.04 -9.55
CA HIS A 72 -9.90 5.49 -9.41
C HIS A 72 -10.43 5.93 -8.05
N VAL A 73 -9.69 6.83 -7.40
CA VAL A 73 -10.08 7.41 -6.11
C VAL A 73 -10.59 8.85 -6.33
N PRO A 74 -11.79 9.20 -5.83
CA PRO A 74 -12.34 10.54 -5.99
C PRO A 74 -11.38 11.62 -5.45
N GLY A 75 -11.21 12.68 -6.23
CA GLY A 75 -10.34 13.81 -5.89
C GLY A 75 -8.88 13.69 -6.37
N LEU A 76 -8.50 12.55 -6.93
CA LEU A 76 -7.21 12.41 -7.61
C LEU A 76 -7.34 12.78 -9.11
N SER A 77 -6.19 13.07 -9.73
CA SER A 77 -6.10 13.16 -11.19
C SER A 77 -6.50 11.83 -11.83
N SER A 78 -7.05 11.85 -13.04
CA SER A 78 -7.44 10.64 -13.79
C SER A 78 -6.27 9.73 -14.15
N THR A 79 -5.05 10.22 -14.06
CA THR A 79 -3.80 9.48 -14.34
C THR A 79 -3.05 9.07 -13.08
N ASP A 80 -3.57 9.40 -11.90
CA ASP A 80 -2.92 9.12 -10.63
C ASP A 80 -3.70 8.08 -9.83
N TYR A 81 -2.96 7.15 -9.24
CA TYR A 81 -3.48 6.04 -8.45
C TYR A 81 -2.80 5.95 -7.10
N LEU A 82 -3.45 5.32 -6.15
CA LEU A 82 -2.86 5.02 -4.85
C LEU A 82 -2.25 3.63 -4.86
N THR A 83 -0.94 3.58 -4.64
CA THR A 83 -0.23 2.31 -4.53
C THR A 83 0.33 2.08 -3.12
N VAL A 84 0.52 0.82 -2.81
CA VAL A 84 1.08 0.39 -1.53
C VAL A 84 2.50 0.95 -1.36
N PHE A 85 2.72 1.66 -0.27
CA PHE A 85 4.02 2.23 0.08
C PHE A 85 5.02 1.15 0.54
N GLY A 86 4.50 0.03 1.12
CA GLY A 86 5.28 -1.12 1.55
C GLY A 86 5.54 -1.19 3.05
N GLN A 87 4.85 -0.37 3.85
CA GLN A 87 4.82 -0.46 5.31
C GLN A 87 3.38 -0.66 5.78
N TYR A 88 3.22 -1.52 6.78
CA TYR A 88 1.91 -1.99 7.26
C TYR A 88 1.90 -2.08 8.79
N ILE A 89 0.74 -1.84 9.38
CA ILE A 89 0.38 -2.31 10.73
C ILE A 89 -0.88 -3.15 10.56
N ILE A 90 -0.78 -4.42 10.87
CA ILE A 90 -1.78 -5.42 10.51
C ILE A 90 -2.17 -6.22 11.74
N LYS A 91 -3.45 -6.50 11.88
CA LYS A 91 -3.97 -7.38 12.92
C LYS A 91 -3.53 -8.84 12.69
N PRO A 92 -3.34 -9.62 13.76
CA PRO A 92 -2.80 -11.00 13.68
C PRO A 92 -3.60 -11.95 12.79
N GLN A 93 -4.89 -11.71 12.58
CA GLN A 93 -5.78 -12.55 11.75
C GLN A 93 -5.25 -12.76 10.32
N LEU A 94 -4.44 -11.84 9.80
CA LEU A 94 -3.81 -11.99 8.50
C LEU A 94 -3.01 -13.30 8.40
N PHE A 95 -2.32 -13.69 9.47
CA PHE A 95 -1.48 -14.89 9.49
C PHE A 95 -2.33 -16.18 9.42
N ASP A 96 -3.56 -16.15 9.92
CA ASP A 96 -4.48 -17.27 9.81
C ASP A 96 -4.94 -17.44 8.35
N TYR A 97 -5.25 -16.35 7.66
CA TYR A 97 -5.61 -16.38 6.23
C TYR A 97 -4.45 -16.84 5.35
N LEU A 98 -3.23 -16.39 5.64
CA LEU A 98 -2.05 -16.87 4.92
C LEU A 98 -1.80 -18.37 5.16
N ARG A 99 -2.00 -18.85 6.37
CA ARG A 99 -1.92 -20.29 6.69
C ARG A 99 -2.95 -21.09 5.90
N GLU A 100 -4.21 -20.64 5.88
CA GLU A 100 -5.26 -21.28 5.09
C GLU A 100 -4.92 -21.31 3.59
N HIS A 101 -4.34 -20.22 3.04
CA HIS A 101 -3.90 -20.19 1.65
C HIS A 101 -2.83 -21.24 1.37
N ILE A 102 -1.89 -21.43 2.28
CA ILE A 102 -0.82 -22.44 2.16
C ILE A 102 -1.39 -23.85 2.25
N GLU A 103 -2.22 -24.12 3.25
CA GLU A 103 -2.84 -25.44 3.49
C GLU A 103 -3.74 -25.87 2.33
N ASN A 104 -4.49 -24.94 1.75
CA ASN A 104 -5.39 -25.19 0.62
C ASN A 104 -4.73 -24.98 -0.75
N ASN A 105 -3.42 -24.68 -0.79
CA ASN A 105 -2.63 -24.38 -2.00
C ASN A 105 -3.27 -23.29 -2.90
N VAL A 106 -3.87 -22.28 -2.28
CA VAL A 106 -4.46 -21.12 -2.98
C VAL A 106 -3.35 -20.22 -3.51
N ARG A 107 -3.16 -20.20 -4.80
CA ARG A 107 -2.11 -19.44 -5.48
C ARG A 107 -2.69 -18.49 -6.52
N GLU A 108 -2.12 -17.31 -6.62
CA GLU A 108 -2.36 -16.38 -7.69
C GLU A 108 -1.07 -16.18 -8.49
N ARG A 109 -1.12 -16.35 -9.83
CA ARG A 109 0.05 -16.31 -10.71
C ARG A 109 1.18 -17.27 -10.28
N GLY A 110 0.82 -18.41 -9.66
CA GLY A 110 1.76 -19.42 -9.20
C GLY A 110 2.38 -19.18 -7.81
N GLU A 111 2.08 -18.06 -7.17
CA GLU A 111 2.64 -17.66 -5.87
C GLU A 111 1.55 -17.52 -4.79
N PHE A 112 1.94 -17.67 -3.52
CA PHE A 112 1.10 -17.27 -2.41
C PHE A 112 1.18 -15.75 -2.28
N GLN A 113 0.07 -15.06 -2.56
CA GLN A 113 0.02 -13.61 -2.58
C GLN A 113 -0.42 -13.04 -1.23
N LEU A 114 0.27 -11.99 -0.78
CA LEU A 114 -0.13 -11.22 0.39
C LEU A 114 -1.42 -10.44 0.11
N THR A 115 -1.59 -9.94 -1.12
CA THR A 115 -2.69 -9.05 -1.50
C THR A 115 -4.06 -9.70 -1.32
N SER A 116 -4.22 -10.98 -1.65
CA SER A 116 -5.47 -11.71 -1.44
C SER A 116 -5.82 -11.89 0.05
N ALA A 117 -4.82 -12.11 0.90
CA ALA A 117 -5.03 -12.18 2.35
C ALA A 117 -5.36 -10.79 2.96
N LEU A 118 -4.74 -9.72 2.45
CA LEU A 118 -5.08 -8.34 2.82
C LEU A 118 -6.51 -7.99 2.42
N ASP A 119 -6.93 -8.41 1.22
CA ASP A 119 -8.30 -8.14 0.76
C ASP A 119 -9.34 -8.90 1.60
N ARG A 120 -9.05 -10.13 1.99
CA ARG A 120 -9.91 -10.87 2.92
C ARG A 120 -9.99 -10.16 4.29
N LEU A 121 -8.87 -9.73 4.84
CA LEU A 121 -8.86 -8.98 6.10
C LEU A 121 -9.68 -7.69 5.99
N ARG A 122 -9.57 -7.00 4.85
CA ARG A 122 -10.38 -5.81 4.55
C ARG A 122 -11.88 -6.11 4.58
N GLN A 123 -12.29 -7.22 3.97
CA GLN A 123 -13.71 -7.60 3.91
C GLN A 123 -14.30 -7.93 5.28
N GLU A 124 -13.50 -8.55 6.15
CA GLU A 124 -13.96 -9.03 7.45
C GLU A 124 -13.82 -7.97 8.57
N ASP A 125 -12.79 -7.12 8.54
CA ASP A 125 -12.43 -6.20 9.63
C ASP A 125 -12.21 -4.74 9.19
N GLY A 126 -12.30 -4.48 7.89
CA GLY A 126 -11.93 -3.20 7.31
C GLY A 126 -10.42 -3.03 7.18
N PHE A 127 -9.99 -2.09 6.34
CA PHE A 127 -8.58 -1.76 6.13
C PHE A 127 -8.42 -0.30 5.74
N LEU A 128 -7.47 0.37 6.33
CA LEU A 128 -7.19 1.77 6.06
C LEU A 128 -5.89 1.94 5.27
N GLY A 129 -5.82 3.03 4.53
CA GLY A 129 -4.60 3.47 3.88
C GLY A 129 -4.26 4.89 4.31
N LEU A 130 -3.03 5.13 4.74
CA LEU A 130 -2.54 6.46 5.12
C LEU A 130 -1.62 6.99 4.03
N MET A 131 -1.88 8.19 3.52
CA MET A 131 -0.94 8.92 2.69
C MET A 131 0.31 9.24 3.50
N ILE A 132 1.44 8.61 3.17
CA ILE A 132 2.70 8.80 3.90
C ILE A 132 3.44 10.06 3.43
N GLU A 133 3.79 10.91 4.37
CA GLU A 133 4.76 11.98 4.13
C GLU A 133 6.17 11.40 4.08
N GLY A 134 6.56 10.86 2.92
CA GLY A 134 7.84 10.19 2.77
C GLY A 134 8.09 9.66 1.38
N LYS A 135 9.30 9.20 1.17
CA LYS A 135 9.75 8.55 -0.07
C LYS A 135 10.15 7.11 0.19
N ARG A 136 9.75 6.23 -0.72
CA ARG A 136 10.25 4.87 -0.82
C ARG A 136 11.36 4.84 -1.85
N TYR A 137 12.47 4.24 -1.47
CA TYR A 137 13.60 3.97 -2.36
C TYR A 137 13.69 2.46 -2.58
N ASP A 138 13.75 2.05 -3.83
CA ASP A 138 14.03 0.68 -4.21
C ASP A 138 15.53 0.43 -4.18
N ILE A 139 15.94 -0.77 -3.80
CA ILE A 139 17.36 -1.19 -3.80
C ILE A 139 17.54 -2.54 -4.52
N GLY A 140 16.50 -3.00 -5.22
CA GLY A 140 16.50 -4.27 -5.93
C GLY A 140 17.30 -4.26 -7.23
N LEU A 141 17.56 -3.07 -7.78
CA LEU A 141 18.35 -2.91 -9.00
C LEU A 141 19.54 -1.96 -8.73
N PRO A 142 20.70 -2.18 -9.41
CA PRO A 142 21.92 -1.39 -9.16
C PRO A 142 21.74 0.12 -9.34
N GLU A 143 21.02 0.55 -10.36
CA GLU A 143 20.73 1.97 -10.63
C GLU A 143 19.92 2.63 -9.50
N TYR A 144 18.88 1.96 -9.01
CA TYR A 144 18.06 2.46 -7.90
C TYR A 144 18.83 2.44 -6.56
N TYR A 145 19.74 1.47 -6.39
CA TYR A 145 20.62 1.43 -5.24
C TYR A 145 21.54 2.66 -5.19
N LEU A 146 22.14 3.04 -6.34
CA LEU A 146 22.98 4.24 -6.43
C LEU A 146 22.20 5.52 -6.16
N GLU A 147 20.98 5.65 -6.71
CA GLU A 147 20.09 6.77 -6.42
C GLU A 147 19.76 6.86 -4.92
N THR A 148 19.50 5.72 -4.30
CA THR A 148 19.25 5.64 -2.85
C THR A 148 20.43 6.13 -2.05
N LEU A 149 21.65 5.68 -2.37
CA LEU A 149 22.87 6.13 -1.68
C LEU A 149 23.06 7.64 -1.80
N GLN A 150 22.83 8.21 -2.99
CA GLN A 150 22.93 9.66 -3.21
C GLN A 150 21.90 10.43 -2.38
N ALA A 151 20.65 9.95 -2.32
CA ALA A 151 19.59 10.58 -1.54
C ALA A 151 19.90 10.58 -0.03
N PHE A 152 20.49 9.51 0.48
CA PHE A 152 20.84 9.40 1.91
C PHE A 152 22.16 10.09 2.29
N ARG A 153 23.03 10.38 1.33
CA ARG A 153 24.27 11.16 1.56
C ARG A 153 23.99 12.64 1.84
N GLN A 154 22.88 13.16 1.31
CA GLN A 154 22.52 14.58 1.40
C GLN A 154 21.58 14.87 2.59
N ALA A 155 21.39 13.92 3.49
CA ALA A 155 20.47 13.99 4.63
C ALA A 155 21.15 14.43 5.93
#